data_2764e6d4c2ee9d6c674be7542f7b1a64
#
_entry.id   2764e6d4c2ee9d6c674be7542f7b1a64
#
_cell.length_a   1.000
_cell.length_b   1.000
_cell.length_c   1.000
_cell.angle_alpha   90.00
_cell.angle_beta   90.00
_cell.angle_gamma   90.00
#
_symmetry.space_group_name_H-M   'P 1'
#
loop_
_entity.id
_entity.type
_entity.pdbx_description
1 polymer ?
#
loop_
_entity_poly.entity_id
_entity_poly.type
_entity_poly.pdbx_seq_one_letter_code
_entity_poly.pdbx_strand_id
1 'polypeptide(L)'
;SAGAYTQGGLFSEFDLPYNLSYQYRRFNYRTNLDMDVTKTTTLSFNISGNVNNSDQPRTSQGSSGLIKNMYYATPFSSPGIIDGKLVNSSDETYSDGLKLPFTGGTGMGYYGNGFSQTSNNSLNVDVILDQKMDFLTKGLSFKVKGSYNSSFTVNKVGSGGSIATYTPVLMDDGSIAYRKFGENTDVKYSYTTGKARNWYMEASFNYNRTFGDHTVTALVLYNQQKEYYPKVYSDIPHGYVGLVGRVTYDWKSRYMAEFNVGYNGSENFASDLRFSYLPAGS
;
A
#
# COMPACT_ATOMS: atom_id res chain seq x y z
N SER A 1 6.23 -13.65 14.35
CA SER A 1 7.03 -13.80 13.14
C SER A 1 7.47 -12.44 12.61
N ALA A 2 8.65 -12.39 11.98
CA ALA A 2 9.16 -11.24 11.28
C ALA A 2 9.74 -11.68 9.94
N GLY A 3 9.68 -10.82 8.93
CA GLY A 3 10.22 -11.10 7.61
C GLY A 3 10.74 -9.82 6.97
N ALA A 4 11.85 -9.93 6.26
CA ALA A 4 12.42 -8.86 5.48
C ALA A 4 12.52 -9.28 4.01
N TYR A 5 12.25 -8.33 3.12
CA TYR A 5 12.38 -8.52 1.69
C TYR A 5 13.08 -7.31 1.09
N THR A 6 14.04 -7.55 0.21
CA THR A 6 14.75 -6.50 -0.52
C THR A 6 14.82 -6.87 -1.99
N GLN A 7 14.52 -5.92 -2.85
CA GLN A 7 14.63 -6.04 -4.30
C GLN A 7 15.39 -4.83 -4.83
N GLY A 8 16.46 -5.08 -5.55
CA GLY A 8 17.20 -4.06 -6.30
C GLY A 8 16.62 -3.84 -7.70
N GLY A 9 17.01 -2.75 -8.31
CA GLY A 9 16.67 -2.42 -9.70
C GLY A 9 17.71 -2.92 -10.71
N LEU A 10 17.36 -2.79 -11.98
CA LEU A 10 18.22 -3.11 -13.11
C LEU A 10 19.08 -1.93 -13.59
N PHE A 11 18.91 -0.77 -12.94
CA PHE A 11 19.60 0.45 -13.37
C PHE A 11 20.99 0.53 -12.75
N SER A 12 21.98 0.85 -13.58
CA SER A 12 23.32 1.16 -13.09
C SER A 12 23.29 2.46 -12.30
N GLU A 13 24.07 2.51 -11.23
CA GLU A 13 24.32 3.74 -10.50
C GLU A 13 25.35 4.56 -11.25
N PHE A 14 25.07 5.85 -11.40
CA PHE A 14 25.99 6.82 -11.95
C PHE A 14 26.35 7.85 -10.88
N ASP A 15 27.47 8.51 -11.03
CA ASP A 15 27.92 9.57 -10.11
C ASP A 15 27.01 10.80 -10.26
N LEU A 16 25.91 10.79 -9.54
CA LEU A 16 24.91 11.85 -9.47
C LEU A 16 24.84 12.41 -8.06
N PRO A 17 24.45 13.68 -7.88
CA PRO A 17 24.26 14.26 -6.55
C PRO A 17 23.10 13.64 -5.75
N TYR A 18 22.38 12.69 -6.33
CA TYR A 18 21.28 11.95 -5.69
C TYR A 18 21.23 10.51 -6.19
N ASN A 19 20.75 9.62 -5.35
CA ASN A 19 20.63 8.20 -5.67
C ASN A 19 19.46 7.95 -6.64
N LEU A 20 19.74 7.31 -7.77
CA LEU A 20 18.77 6.88 -8.78
C LEU A 20 18.44 5.39 -8.72
N SER A 21 18.99 4.65 -7.77
CA SER A 21 18.74 3.22 -7.71
C SER A 21 17.26 2.92 -7.49
N TYR A 22 16.73 2.01 -8.29
CA TYR A 22 15.42 1.42 -8.04
C TYR A 22 15.58 0.39 -6.94
N GLN A 23 15.02 0.67 -5.76
CA GLN A 23 15.12 -0.24 -4.63
C GLN A 23 13.77 -0.34 -3.91
N TYR A 24 13.38 -1.57 -3.60
CA TYR A 24 12.24 -1.84 -2.76
C TYR A 24 12.69 -2.65 -1.53
N ARG A 25 12.33 -2.17 -0.36
CA ARG A 25 12.59 -2.83 0.92
C ARG A 25 11.29 -2.93 1.69
N ARG A 26 11.00 -4.12 2.18
CA ARG A 26 9.82 -4.39 3.00
C ARG A 26 10.22 -5.16 4.25
N PHE A 27 9.76 -4.68 5.37
CA PHE A 27 9.83 -5.36 6.65
C PHE A 27 8.41 -5.64 7.13
N ASN A 28 8.09 -6.90 7.44
CA ASN A 28 6.81 -7.32 7.99
C ASN A 28 7.02 -7.85 9.40
N TYR A 29 6.07 -7.57 10.29
CA TYR A 29 6.04 -8.14 11.62
C TYR A 29 4.64 -8.60 11.97
N ARG A 30 4.55 -9.69 12.73
CA ARG A 30 3.30 -10.22 13.28
C ARG A 30 3.57 -10.91 14.60
N THR A 31 2.76 -10.56 15.59
CA THR A 31 2.74 -11.18 16.91
C THR A 31 1.31 -11.48 17.28
N ASN A 32 1.04 -12.71 17.70
CA ASN A 32 -0.21 -13.13 18.26
C ASN A 32 0.08 -13.64 19.67
N LEU A 33 -0.70 -13.19 20.64
CA LEU A 33 -0.60 -13.58 22.03
C LEU A 33 -1.99 -13.91 22.55
N ASP A 34 -2.17 -15.14 22.99
CA ASP A 34 -3.38 -15.60 23.67
C ASP A 34 -3.05 -15.87 25.13
N MET A 35 -3.84 -15.29 26.03
CA MET A 35 -3.67 -15.41 27.46
C MET A 35 -4.96 -15.90 28.10
N ASP A 36 -4.90 -17.03 28.77
CA ASP A 36 -5.98 -17.49 29.63
C ASP A 36 -5.92 -16.74 30.96
N VAL A 37 -6.72 -15.65 31.06
CA VAL A 37 -6.82 -14.81 32.26
C VAL A 37 -7.47 -15.58 33.39
N THR A 38 -8.49 -16.41 33.04
CA THR A 38 -9.16 -17.37 33.94
C THR A 38 -9.46 -18.65 33.16
N LYS A 39 -9.99 -19.66 33.82
CA LYS A 39 -10.44 -20.92 33.17
C LYS A 39 -11.55 -20.70 32.12
N THR A 40 -12.20 -19.56 32.17
CA THR A 40 -13.35 -19.22 31.30
C THR A 40 -13.13 -17.94 30.46
N THR A 41 -12.03 -17.26 30.67
CA THR A 41 -11.72 -15.97 30.00
C THR A 41 -10.39 -16.04 29.28
N THR A 42 -10.42 -15.85 27.98
CA THR A 42 -9.22 -15.72 27.13
C THR A 42 -9.14 -14.32 26.56
N LEU A 43 -7.95 -13.73 26.64
CA LEU A 43 -7.64 -12.42 26.05
C LEU A 43 -6.58 -12.62 24.96
N SER A 44 -6.92 -12.22 23.73
CA SER A 44 -6.03 -12.32 22.57
C SER A 44 -5.60 -10.95 22.09
N PHE A 45 -4.30 -10.80 21.81
CA PHE A 45 -3.70 -9.64 21.18
C PHE A 45 -3.05 -10.06 19.87
N ASN A 46 -3.49 -9.47 18.78
CA ASN A 46 -2.88 -9.66 17.46
C ASN A 46 -2.33 -8.32 16.97
N ILE A 47 -1.02 -8.26 16.77
CA ILE A 47 -0.36 -7.08 16.25
C ILE A 47 0.35 -7.48 14.97
N SER A 48 0.08 -6.77 13.89
CA SER A 48 0.77 -6.96 12.62
C SER A 48 0.98 -5.64 11.91
N GLY A 49 1.99 -5.60 11.07
CA GLY A 49 2.23 -4.44 10.26
C GLY A 49 3.37 -4.66 9.27
N ASN A 50 3.59 -3.63 8.49
CA ASN A 50 4.71 -3.59 7.56
C ASN A 50 5.25 -2.17 7.40
N VAL A 51 6.53 -2.11 7.07
CA VAL A 51 7.24 -0.90 6.65
C VAL A 51 7.76 -1.17 5.25
N ASN A 52 7.30 -0.41 4.28
CA ASN A 52 7.71 -0.52 2.89
C ASN A 52 8.42 0.77 2.47
N ASN A 53 9.64 0.64 2.00
CA ASN A 53 10.39 1.75 1.41
C ASN A 53 10.66 1.44 -0.05
N SER A 54 10.32 2.38 -0.92
CA SER A 54 10.53 2.31 -2.36
C SER A 54 11.28 3.54 -2.84
N ASP A 55 12.44 3.32 -3.42
CA ASP A 55 13.26 4.33 -4.07
C ASP A 55 13.19 4.11 -5.58
N GLN A 56 13.00 5.15 -6.35
CA GLN A 56 12.92 5.04 -7.81
C GLN A 56 13.34 6.33 -8.50
N PRO A 57 13.95 6.24 -9.70
CA PRO A 57 14.18 7.41 -10.53
C PRO A 57 12.84 8.03 -10.94
N ARG A 58 12.82 9.34 -11.08
CA ARG A 58 11.66 10.05 -11.59
C ARG A 58 11.74 10.15 -13.10
N THR A 59 10.63 9.85 -13.77
CA THR A 59 10.48 10.04 -15.21
C THR A 59 9.16 10.76 -15.50
N SER A 60 9.07 11.43 -16.63
CA SER A 60 7.84 12.09 -17.05
C SER A 60 6.68 11.12 -17.33
N GLN A 61 7.00 9.86 -17.59
CA GLN A 61 6.03 8.81 -17.92
C GLN A 61 5.90 7.70 -16.86
N GLY A 62 6.48 7.91 -15.67
CA GLY A 62 6.52 6.90 -14.62
C GLY A 62 7.45 5.72 -14.93
N SER A 63 7.45 4.68 -14.07
CA SER A 63 8.35 3.53 -14.22
C SER A 63 8.12 2.72 -15.50
N SER A 64 6.89 2.63 -15.98
CA SER A 64 6.58 1.97 -17.27
C SER A 64 7.17 2.68 -18.46
N GLY A 65 7.21 4.02 -18.45
CA GLY A 65 7.85 4.82 -19.47
C GLY A 65 9.36 4.63 -19.52
N LEU A 66 9.98 4.41 -18.36
CA LEU A 66 11.41 4.15 -18.28
C LEU A 66 11.77 2.80 -18.94
N ILE A 67 11.06 1.73 -18.60
CA ILE A 67 11.25 0.41 -19.21
C ILE A 67 11.00 0.48 -20.73
N LYS A 68 9.96 1.19 -21.16
CA LYS A 68 9.68 1.42 -22.57
C LYS A 68 10.84 2.12 -23.28
N ASN A 69 11.39 3.17 -22.71
CA ASN A 69 12.52 3.90 -23.28
C ASN A 69 13.77 3.00 -23.40
N MET A 70 14.03 2.17 -22.40
CA MET A 70 15.12 1.19 -22.46
C MET A 70 14.91 0.15 -23.56
N TYR A 71 13.67 -0.34 -23.71
CA TYR A 71 13.34 -1.32 -24.74
C TYR A 71 13.46 -0.76 -26.16
N TYR A 72 13.11 0.51 -26.36
CA TYR A 72 13.23 1.20 -27.65
C TYR A 72 14.62 1.82 -27.92
N ALA A 73 15.48 1.87 -26.91
CA ALA A 73 16.83 2.37 -27.08
C ALA A 73 17.65 1.40 -27.96
N THR A 74 18.21 1.91 -29.03
CA THR A 74 19.13 1.15 -29.87
C THR A 74 20.59 1.42 -29.46
N PRO A 75 21.54 0.52 -29.75
CA PRO A 75 22.96 0.77 -29.48
C PRO A 75 23.52 2.07 -30.08
N PHE A 76 22.85 2.59 -31.10
CA PHE A 76 23.27 3.81 -31.83
C PHE A 76 22.49 5.06 -31.44
N SER A 77 21.53 4.97 -30.54
CA SER A 77 20.67 6.11 -30.17
C SER A 77 21.36 7.10 -29.22
N SER A 78 22.22 6.62 -28.35
CA SER A 78 23.01 7.43 -27.44
C SER A 78 24.22 6.65 -26.96
N PRO A 79 25.42 7.24 -26.97
CA PRO A 79 26.59 6.58 -26.39
C PRO A 79 26.54 6.50 -24.87
N GLY A 80 25.57 7.18 -24.21
CA GLY A 80 25.42 7.16 -22.77
C GLY A 80 26.45 8.04 -22.05
N ILE A 81 27.12 7.48 -21.07
CA ILE A 81 28.15 8.19 -20.29
C ILE A 81 29.52 7.76 -20.77
N ILE A 82 30.31 8.73 -21.24
CA ILE A 82 31.69 8.56 -21.65
C ILE A 82 32.55 9.51 -20.81
N ASP A 83 33.61 9.00 -20.20
CA ASP A 83 34.52 9.78 -19.32
C ASP A 83 33.77 10.62 -18.27
N GLY A 84 32.72 10.03 -17.65
CA GLY A 84 31.89 10.72 -16.66
C GLY A 84 30.97 11.80 -17.22
N LYS A 85 30.86 11.92 -18.54
CA LYS A 85 30.03 12.93 -19.23
C LYS A 85 28.82 12.25 -19.87
N LEU A 86 27.63 12.83 -19.68
CA LEU A 86 26.42 12.40 -20.39
C LEU A 86 26.46 12.96 -21.83
N VAL A 87 26.67 12.07 -22.78
CA VAL A 87 26.82 12.45 -24.19
C VAL A 87 25.48 12.38 -24.90
N ASN A 88 25.07 13.49 -25.54
CA ASN A 88 23.86 13.53 -26.36
C ASN A 88 24.05 12.75 -27.66
N SER A 89 22.97 12.17 -28.15
CA SER A 89 22.94 11.42 -29.40
C SER A 89 23.10 12.29 -30.63
N SER A 90 22.63 13.54 -30.58
CA SER A 90 22.83 14.54 -31.61
C SER A 90 22.62 15.93 -31.03
N ASP A 91 23.34 16.92 -31.56
CA ASP A 91 23.04 18.31 -31.28
C ASP A 91 22.99 19.05 -32.62
N GLU A 92 21.78 19.35 -33.05
CA GLU A 92 21.54 20.11 -34.28
C GLU A 92 21.89 21.60 -34.14
N THR A 93 22.13 22.06 -32.91
CA THR A 93 22.46 23.45 -32.60
C THR A 93 23.85 23.84 -33.09
N TYR A 94 24.75 22.86 -33.23
CA TYR A 94 26.13 23.08 -33.68
C TYR A 94 26.41 22.40 -35.02
N SER A 95 26.83 23.16 -36.02
CA SER A 95 27.14 22.65 -37.36
C SER A 95 28.33 21.71 -37.39
N ASP A 96 29.25 21.83 -36.42
CA ASP A 96 30.46 21.03 -36.25
C ASP A 96 30.29 19.87 -35.25
N GLY A 97 29.10 19.70 -34.67
CA GLY A 97 28.76 18.58 -33.78
C GLY A 97 28.75 17.26 -34.53
N LEU A 98 29.27 16.21 -33.89
CA LEU A 98 29.24 14.86 -34.43
C LEU A 98 27.80 14.33 -34.41
N LYS A 99 27.21 14.23 -35.61
CA LYS A 99 25.83 13.70 -35.75
C LYS A 99 25.87 12.19 -35.70
N LEU A 100 25.23 11.61 -34.72
CA LEU A 100 25.00 10.18 -34.71
C LEU A 100 23.90 9.82 -35.72
N PRO A 101 24.01 8.68 -36.40
CA PRO A 101 23.12 8.31 -37.50
C PRO A 101 21.69 7.96 -37.00
N PHE A 102 21.44 8.01 -35.73
CA PHE A 102 20.19 7.59 -35.14
C PHE A 102 19.74 8.54 -34.03
N THR A 103 18.52 9.07 -34.14
CA THR A 103 17.89 9.99 -33.16
C THR A 103 16.74 9.32 -32.40
N GLY A 104 16.82 8.03 -32.18
CA GLY A 104 15.81 7.27 -31.44
C GLY A 104 15.77 7.59 -29.95
N GLY A 105 14.81 7.01 -29.25
CA GLY A 105 14.71 7.14 -27.80
C GLY A 105 15.98 6.69 -27.09
N THR A 106 16.47 7.49 -26.17
CA THR A 106 17.62 7.14 -25.33
C THR A 106 17.15 6.41 -24.07
N GLY A 107 17.83 5.31 -23.70
CA GLY A 107 17.62 4.64 -22.42
C GLY A 107 17.94 5.50 -21.19
N MET A 108 18.60 6.66 -21.41
CA MET A 108 19.00 7.59 -20.35
C MET A 108 17.92 8.63 -19.96
N GLY A 109 16.68 8.48 -20.44
CA GLY A 109 15.59 9.44 -20.20
C GLY A 109 15.19 9.63 -18.73
N TYR A 110 15.73 8.84 -17.81
CA TYR A 110 15.59 9.03 -16.36
C TYR A 110 16.69 9.90 -15.74
N TYR A 111 17.78 10.09 -16.46
CA TYR A 111 18.95 10.81 -15.98
C TYR A 111 18.65 12.30 -15.87
N GLY A 112 18.85 12.89 -14.71
CA GLY A 112 18.59 14.30 -14.48
C GLY A 112 17.16 14.68 -14.06
N ASN A 113 16.20 13.77 -14.11
CA ASN A 113 14.80 14.07 -13.76
C ASN A 113 14.49 14.00 -12.26
N GLY A 114 15.48 13.63 -11.43
CA GLY A 114 15.34 13.48 -10.00
C GLY A 114 14.85 12.10 -9.58
N PHE A 115 14.28 12.02 -8.38
CA PHE A 115 13.89 10.75 -7.75
C PHE A 115 12.58 10.86 -6.98
N SER A 116 12.00 9.73 -6.63
CA SER A 116 10.88 9.59 -5.70
C SER A 116 11.20 8.52 -4.68
N GLN A 117 11.04 8.86 -3.39
CA GLN A 117 11.19 7.95 -2.25
C GLN A 117 9.85 7.87 -1.55
N THR A 118 9.27 6.68 -1.50
CA THR A 118 7.99 6.46 -0.82
C THR A 118 8.20 5.53 0.37
N SER A 119 7.78 5.96 1.54
CA SER A 119 7.73 5.15 2.76
C SER A 119 6.27 4.94 3.17
N ASN A 120 5.85 3.69 3.20
CA ASN A 120 4.53 3.29 3.67
C ASN A 120 4.67 2.48 4.95
N ASN A 121 3.98 2.90 6.00
CA ASN A 121 3.90 2.18 7.26
C ASN A 121 2.45 1.77 7.51
N SER A 122 2.22 0.52 7.87
CA SER A 122 0.91 0.05 8.31
C SER A 122 1.00 -0.68 9.64
N LEU A 123 0.02 -0.44 10.48
CA LEU A 123 -0.14 -1.09 11.78
C LEU A 123 -1.59 -1.56 11.90
N ASN A 124 -1.75 -2.84 12.26
CA ASN A 124 -3.03 -3.44 12.59
C ASN A 124 -2.92 -4.03 14.00
N VAL A 125 -3.87 -3.69 14.86
CA VAL A 125 -3.97 -4.18 16.23
C VAL A 125 -5.39 -4.69 16.45
N ASP A 126 -5.51 -5.96 16.86
CA ASP A 126 -6.76 -6.54 17.32
C ASP A 126 -6.62 -6.95 18.80
N VAL A 127 -7.63 -6.61 19.59
CA VAL A 127 -7.80 -7.07 20.97
C VAL A 127 -9.12 -7.82 21.04
N ILE A 128 -9.08 -9.06 21.50
CA ILE A 128 -10.24 -9.93 21.55
C ILE A 128 -10.37 -10.49 22.99
N LEU A 129 -11.52 -10.29 23.58
CA LEU A 129 -11.91 -10.92 24.83
C LEU A 129 -12.96 -11.98 24.53
N ASP A 130 -12.71 -13.21 24.93
CA ASP A 130 -13.64 -14.32 24.83
C ASP A 130 -13.95 -14.84 26.25
N GLN A 131 -15.23 -14.84 26.62
CA GLN A 131 -15.71 -15.23 27.92
C GLN A 131 -16.74 -16.35 27.80
N LYS A 132 -16.40 -17.55 28.29
CA LYS A 132 -17.37 -18.63 28.45
C LYS A 132 -18.30 -18.31 29.62
N MET A 133 -19.60 -18.43 29.39
CA MET A 133 -20.63 -18.07 30.34
C MET A 133 -21.46 -19.28 30.76
N ASP A 134 -20.83 -20.46 30.81
CA ASP A 134 -21.49 -21.73 31.22
C ASP A 134 -22.08 -21.68 32.64
N PHE A 135 -21.63 -20.72 33.44
CA PHE A 135 -22.18 -20.45 34.76
C PHE A 135 -23.62 -19.89 34.73
N LEU A 136 -24.01 -19.22 33.63
CA LEU A 136 -25.37 -18.76 33.36
C LEU A 136 -26.18 -19.84 32.65
N THR A 137 -25.65 -20.31 31.53
CA THR A 137 -26.23 -21.43 30.78
C THR A 137 -25.14 -22.09 29.93
N LYS A 138 -25.18 -23.46 29.94
CA LYS A 138 -24.19 -24.23 29.15
C LYS A 138 -24.26 -23.85 27.66
N GLY A 139 -23.10 -23.62 27.08
CA GLY A 139 -22.95 -23.29 25.67
C GLY A 139 -23.12 -21.81 25.33
N LEU A 140 -23.25 -20.93 26.32
CA LEU A 140 -23.26 -19.49 26.13
C LEU A 140 -21.83 -18.95 26.22
N SER A 141 -21.47 -18.05 25.30
CA SER A 141 -20.23 -17.25 25.36
C SER A 141 -20.50 -15.81 24.97
N PHE A 142 -19.67 -14.92 25.47
CA PHE A 142 -19.63 -13.51 25.14
C PHE A 142 -18.28 -13.19 24.56
N LYS A 143 -18.25 -12.47 23.44
CA LYS A 143 -17.03 -12.06 22.77
C LYS A 143 -17.06 -10.58 22.48
N VAL A 144 -15.95 -9.90 22.74
CA VAL A 144 -15.71 -8.52 22.35
C VAL A 144 -14.44 -8.48 21.51
N LYS A 145 -14.48 -7.79 20.40
CA LYS A 145 -13.32 -7.52 19.55
C LYS A 145 -13.21 -6.02 19.30
N GLY A 146 -12.02 -5.47 19.50
CA GLY A 146 -11.64 -4.16 19.07
C GLY A 146 -10.50 -4.26 18.06
N SER A 147 -10.61 -3.57 16.92
CA SER A 147 -9.57 -3.53 15.91
C SER A 147 -9.20 -2.07 15.61
N TYR A 148 -7.92 -1.80 15.52
CA TYR A 148 -7.40 -0.51 15.08
C TYR A 148 -6.41 -0.71 13.95
N ASN A 149 -6.69 -0.07 12.80
CA ASN A 149 -5.83 -0.10 11.63
C ASN A 149 -5.39 1.33 11.31
N SER A 150 -4.09 1.49 11.08
CA SER A 150 -3.50 2.78 10.73
C SER A 150 -2.51 2.61 9.59
N SER A 151 -2.52 3.52 8.64
CA SER A 151 -1.49 3.63 7.63
C SER A 151 -1.00 5.06 7.49
N PHE A 152 0.30 5.20 7.26
CA PHE A 152 0.96 6.47 7.06
C PHE A 152 1.94 6.36 5.90
N THR A 153 1.81 7.27 4.93
CA THR A 153 2.66 7.33 3.76
C THR A 153 3.39 8.66 3.73
N VAL A 154 4.69 8.62 3.50
CA VAL A 154 5.50 9.79 3.15
C VAL A 154 6.07 9.58 1.77
N ASN A 155 5.85 10.53 0.89
CA ASN A 155 6.48 10.57 -0.42
C ASN A 155 7.37 11.81 -0.51
N LYS A 156 8.68 11.59 -0.65
CA LYS A 156 9.69 12.61 -0.88
C LYS A 156 10.05 12.59 -2.35
N VAL A 157 9.91 13.72 -3.01
CA VAL A 157 10.24 13.88 -4.42
C VAL A 157 11.34 14.92 -4.57
N GLY A 158 12.42 14.54 -5.22
CA GLY A 158 13.44 15.47 -5.74
C GLY A 158 13.16 15.75 -7.21
N SER A 159 13.00 17.01 -7.61
CA SER A 159 12.68 17.39 -8.98
C SER A 159 13.25 18.76 -9.37
N GLY A 160 13.29 19.04 -10.66
CA GLY A 160 13.72 20.33 -11.20
C GLY A 160 15.24 20.55 -11.21
N GLY A 161 16.02 19.51 -10.92
CA GLY A 161 17.44 19.48 -11.20
C GLY A 161 17.71 19.28 -12.68
N SER A 162 18.89 19.68 -13.13
CA SER A 162 19.40 19.41 -14.48
C SER A 162 20.81 18.84 -14.41
N ILE A 163 21.17 18.10 -15.43
CA ILE A 163 22.51 17.57 -15.61
C ILE A 163 23.02 18.08 -16.93
N ALA A 164 24.25 18.61 -16.92
CA ALA A 164 24.89 19.05 -18.15
C ALA A 164 25.06 17.87 -19.12
N THR A 165 24.78 18.14 -20.39
CA THR A 165 25.03 17.20 -21.47
C THR A 165 26.22 17.65 -22.29
N TYR A 166 26.79 16.74 -23.06
CA TYR A 166 27.99 17.01 -23.84
C TYR A 166 27.78 16.52 -25.26
N THR A 167 28.21 17.32 -26.22
CA THR A 167 28.24 16.95 -27.63
C THR A 167 29.68 16.67 -28.04
N PRO A 168 30.00 15.50 -28.63
CA PRO A 168 31.32 15.23 -29.14
C PRO A 168 31.58 16.04 -30.40
N VAL A 169 32.75 16.63 -30.49
CA VAL A 169 33.24 17.41 -31.63
C VAL A 169 34.56 16.80 -32.10
N LEU A 170 34.68 16.51 -33.40
CA LEU A 170 35.92 16.03 -33.99
C LEU A 170 36.84 17.22 -34.24
N MET A 171 38.05 17.20 -33.67
CA MET A 171 39.06 18.20 -33.84
C MET A 171 39.92 17.93 -35.10
N ASP A 172 40.63 18.94 -35.60
CA ASP A 172 41.46 18.84 -36.80
C ASP A 172 42.61 17.81 -36.67
N ASP A 173 43.05 17.54 -35.45
CA ASP A 173 44.08 16.53 -35.14
C ASP A 173 43.50 15.10 -35.02
N GLY A 174 42.19 14.92 -35.26
CA GLY A 174 41.50 13.64 -35.15
C GLY A 174 41.09 13.26 -33.72
N SER A 175 41.36 14.10 -32.73
CA SER A 175 40.88 13.89 -31.34
C SER A 175 39.40 14.27 -31.18
N ILE A 176 38.76 13.74 -30.15
CA ILE A 176 37.38 14.09 -29.82
C ILE A 176 37.37 15.01 -28.59
N ALA A 177 36.88 16.23 -28.79
CA ALA A 177 36.56 17.14 -27.70
C ALA A 177 35.07 17.07 -27.33
N TYR A 178 34.74 17.52 -26.13
CA TYR A 178 33.36 17.54 -25.65
C TYR A 178 32.90 18.96 -25.37
N ARG A 179 31.92 19.42 -26.11
CA ARG A 179 31.28 20.72 -25.86
C ARG A 179 30.18 20.55 -24.85
N LYS A 180 30.26 21.27 -23.72
CA LYS A 180 29.28 21.25 -22.65
C LYS A 180 28.04 22.06 -23.05
N PHE A 181 26.86 21.51 -22.73
CA PHE A 181 25.56 22.15 -22.86
C PHE A 181 24.79 22.05 -21.53
N GLY A 182 24.29 23.21 -21.08
CA GLY A 182 23.61 23.32 -19.79
C GLY A 182 24.53 23.26 -18.57
N GLU A 183 23.95 23.30 -17.40
CA GLU A 183 24.66 23.24 -16.11
C GLU A 183 24.03 22.20 -15.19
N ASN A 184 24.85 21.66 -14.30
CA ASN A 184 24.34 20.84 -13.22
C ASN A 184 23.62 21.73 -12.19
N THR A 185 22.38 21.44 -11.88
CA THR A 185 21.62 22.14 -10.84
C THR A 185 21.03 21.13 -9.86
N ASP A 186 20.90 21.54 -8.61
CA ASP A 186 20.36 20.71 -7.56
C ASP A 186 18.86 20.49 -7.71
N VAL A 187 18.39 19.33 -7.26
CA VAL A 187 16.98 19.03 -7.19
C VAL A 187 16.30 19.81 -6.04
N LYS A 188 15.08 20.24 -6.27
CA LYS A 188 14.20 20.78 -5.23
C LYS A 188 13.40 19.66 -4.58
N TYR A 189 13.29 19.71 -3.27
CA TYR A 189 12.56 18.69 -2.52
C TYR A 189 11.12 19.11 -2.25
N SER A 190 10.21 18.18 -2.44
CA SER A 190 8.83 18.29 -2.01
C SER A 190 8.42 17.04 -1.21
N TYR A 191 7.49 17.22 -0.29
CA TYR A 191 6.98 16.15 0.56
C TYR A 191 5.47 16.10 0.46
N THR A 192 4.94 14.90 0.28
CA THR A 192 3.51 14.64 0.36
C THR A 192 3.28 13.55 1.40
N THR A 193 2.33 13.76 2.29
CA THR A 193 1.95 12.78 3.30
C THR A 193 0.54 12.30 3.06
N GLY A 194 0.32 11.00 3.28
CA GLY A 194 -0.98 10.39 3.32
C GLY A 194 -1.18 9.66 4.64
N LYS A 195 -2.39 9.68 5.15
CA LYS A 195 -2.75 8.97 6.36
C LYS A 195 -4.14 8.38 6.20
N ALA A 196 -4.35 7.19 6.77
CA ALA A 196 -5.65 6.60 6.93
C ALA A 196 -5.67 5.85 8.25
N ARG A 197 -6.81 5.83 8.90
CA ARG A 197 -7.05 5.00 10.08
C ARG A 197 -8.50 4.60 10.12
N ASN A 198 -8.73 3.40 10.59
CA ASN A 198 -10.06 2.95 10.93
C ASN A 198 -10.03 2.20 12.27
N TRP A 199 -11.16 2.17 12.94
CA TRP A 199 -11.38 1.29 14.05
C TRP A 199 -12.68 0.52 13.84
N TYR A 200 -12.68 -0.67 14.37
CA TYR A 200 -13.81 -1.58 14.37
C TYR A 200 -14.02 -2.11 15.77
N MET A 201 -15.25 -2.17 16.20
CA MET A 201 -15.66 -2.79 17.46
C MET A 201 -16.80 -3.76 17.19
N GLU A 202 -16.74 -4.89 17.83
CA GLU A 202 -17.78 -5.90 17.79
C GLU A 202 -18.00 -6.47 19.19
N ALA A 203 -19.27 -6.70 19.55
CA ALA A 203 -19.65 -7.43 20.73
C ALA A 203 -20.70 -8.46 20.36
N SER A 204 -20.52 -9.70 20.79
CA SER A 204 -21.47 -10.78 20.44
C SER A 204 -21.74 -11.72 21.61
N PHE A 205 -22.98 -12.19 21.66
CA PHE A 205 -23.38 -13.36 22.42
C PHE A 205 -23.56 -14.52 21.46
N ASN A 206 -22.92 -15.64 21.79
CA ASN A 206 -22.99 -16.87 21.02
C ASN A 206 -23.54 -17.96 21.95
N TYR A 207 -24.53 -18.69 21.47
CA TYR A 207 -25.09 -19.82 22.13
C TYR A 207 -25.03 -21.05 21.23
N ASN A 208 -24.54 -22.17 21.76
CA ASN A 208 -24.49 -23.43 21.03
C ASN A 208 -24.74 -24.57 22.04
N ARG A 209 -25.85 -25.28 21.86
CA ARG A 209 -26.19 -26.40 22.74
C ARG A 209 -26.99 -27.49 22.03
N THR A 210 -26.63 -28.73 22.35
CA THR A 210 -27.34 -29.93 21.91
C THR A 210 -28.16 -30.50 23.05
N PHE A 211 -29.43 -30.77 22.77
CA PHE A 211 -30.40 -31.38 23.66
C PHE A 211 -30.90 -32.70 23.04
N GLY A 212 -30.25 -33.82 23.36
CA GLY A 212 -30.52 -35.09 22.69
C GLY A 212 -30.22 -34.99 21.20
N ASP A 213 -31.27 -35.15 20.37
CA ASP A 213 -31.14 -35.09 18.91
C ASP A 213 -31.30 -33.65 18.32
N HIS A 214 -31.48 -32.64 19.17
CA HIS A 214 -31.76 -31.27 18.80
C HIS A 214 -30.54 -30.35 19.07
N THR A 215 -30.02 -29.67 18.07
CA THR A 215 -28.98 -28.68 18.23
C THR A 215 -29.51 -27.29 17.92
N VAL A 216 -29.31 -26.36 18.82
CA VAL A 216 -29.69 -24.96 18.69
C VAL A 216 -28.42 -24.11 18.73
N THR A 217 -28.23 -23.25 17.72
CA THR A 217 -27.25 -22.19 17.81
C THR A 217 -27.92 -20.83 17.68
N ALA A 218 -27.42 -19.84 18.40
CA ALA A 218 -27.90 -18.47 18.31
C ALA A 218 -26.72 -17.49 18.38
N LEU A 219 -26.84 -16.43 17.65
CA LEU A 219 -25.88 -15.31 17.62
C LEU A 219 -26.65 -14.00 17.71
N VAL A 220 -26.23 -13.12 18.61
CA VAL A 220 -26.57 -11.71 18.59
C VAL A 220 -25.27 -10.95 18.53
N LEU A 221 -25.07 -10.13 17.51
CA LEU A 221 -23.85 -9.40 17.27
C LEU A 221 -24.17 -7.93 17.02
N TYR A 222 -23.50 -7.07 17.75
CA TYR A 222 -23.40 -5.65 17.47
C TYR A 222 -22.03 -5.33 16.94
N ASN A 223 -21.95 -4.55 15.86
CA ASN A 223 -20.68 -4.04 15.36
C ASN A 223 -20.77 -2.57 14.98
N GLN A 224 -19.62 -1.92 15.06
CA GLN A 224 -19.46 -0.52 14.68
C GLN A 224 -18.08 -0.34 14.03
N GLN A 225 -18.06 0.40 12.93
CA GLN A 225 -16.85 0.77 12.24
C GLN A 225 -16.81 2.25 12.00
N LYS A 226 -15.64 2.85 12.08
CA LYS A 226 -15.40 4.24 11.68
C LYS A 226 -14.09 4.37 10.93
N GLU A 227 -14.16 4.96 9.74
CA GLU A 227 -13.02 5.23 8.87
C GLU A 227 -12.74 6.72 8.86
N TYR A 228 -11.49 7.08 9.10
CA TYR A 228 -11.01 8.45 9.06
C TYR A 228 -10.11 8.64 7.83
N TYR A 229 -10.20 9.82 7.22
CA TYR A 229 -9.48 10.19 6.01
C TYR A 229 -9.77 9.26 4.82
N PRO A 230 -11.05 9.01 4.51
CA PRO A 230 -11.41 8.26 3.32
C PRO A 230 -10.97 9.04 2.09
N LYS A 231 -10.21 8.40 1.19
CA LYS A 231 -9.60 9.08 0.05
C LYS A 231 -10.56 9.40 -1.09
N VAL A 232 -11.80 8.91 -1.05
CA VAL A 232 -12.63 8.79 -2.25
C VAL A 232 -13.49 10.02 -2.52
N TYR A 233 -14.11 10.65 -1.51
CA TYR A 233 -15.05 11.76 -1.76
C TYR A 233 -15.02 12.91 -0.74
N SER A 234 -14.50 12.71 0.44
CA SER A 234 -14.42 13.78 1.45
C SER A 234 -13.45 13.43 2.58
N ASP A 235 -12.99 14.45 3.30
CA ASP A 235 -12.24 14.27 4.54
C ASP A 235 -13.16 13.95 5.75
N ILE A 236 -14.45 13.77 5.51
CA ILE A 236 -15.45 13.46 6.55
C ILE A 236 -15.33 11.98 6.91
N PRO A 237 -15.18 11.61 8.18
CA PRO A 237 -15.15 10.23 8.60
C PRO A 237 -16.44 9.50 8.23
N HIS A 238 -16.31 8.26 7.76
CA HIS A 238 -17.44 7.39 7.45
C HIS A 238 -17.69 6.40 8.60
N GLY A 239 -18.96 6.22 8.97
CA GLY A 239 -19.39 5.31 10.01
C GLY A 239 -20.40 4.28 9.51
N TYR A 240 -20.31 3.11 10.10
CA TYR A 240 -21.22 2.00 9.90
C TYR A 240 -21.56 1.36 11.26
N VAL A 241 -22.83 1.02 11.46
CA VAL A 241 -23.32 0.30 12.65
C VAL A 241 -24.19 -0.85 12.17
N GLY A 242 -24.01 -2.02 12.78
CA GLY A 242 -24.79 -3.21 12.49
C GLY A 242 -25.22 -3.94 13.76
N LEU A 243 -26.44 -4.44 13.72
CA LEU A 243 -26.97 -5.41 14.68
C LEU A 243 -27.42 -6.64 13.89
N VAL A 244 -26.90 -7.81 14.25
CA VAL A 244 -27.21 -9.06 13.56
C VAL A 244 -27.75 -10.05 14.56
N GLY A 245 -28.88 -10.67 14.23
CA GLY A 245 -29.44 -11.81 14.93
C GLY A 245 -29.44 -13.03 14.00
N ARG A 246 -29.01 -14.17 14.50
CA ARG A 246 -29.06 -15.45 13.78
C ARG A 246 -29.47 -16.54 14.73
N VAL A 247 -30.39 -17.43 14.31
CA VAL A 247 -30.74 -18.63 15.00
C VAL A 247 -30.75 -19.77 14.00
N THR A 248 -30.08 -20.88 14.37
CA THR A 248 -30.16 -22.13 13.63
C THR A 248 -30.67 -23.25 14.51
N TYR A 249 -31.42 -24.12 13.90
CA TYR A 249 -31.96 -25.32 14.53
C TYR A 249 -31.64 -26.51 13.63
N ASP A 250 -31.15 -27.59 14.27
CA ASP A 250 -30.87 -28.87 13.62
C ASP A 250 -31.51 -29.99 14.39
N TRP A 251 -32.22 -30.87 13.69
CA TRP A 251 -32.76 -32.11 14.23
C TRP A 251 -32.19 -33.33 13.53
N LYS A 252 -31.35 -34.09 14.26
CA LYS A 252 -30.71 -35.31 13.78
C LYS A 252 -29.89 -35.14 12.52
N SER A 253 -29.41 -33.96 12.21
CA SER A 253 -28.74 -33.61 10.95
C SER A 253 -29.56 -33.95 9.68
N ARG A 254 -30.88 -34.01 9.83
CA ARG A 254 -31.83 -34.27 8.73
C ARG A 254 -32.69 -33.08 8.39
N TYR A 255 -33.10 -32.33 9.41
CA TYR A 255 -33.92 -31.15 9.23
C TYR A 255 -33.22 -29.96 9.86
N MET A 256 -32.94 -28.96 9.05
CA MET A 256 -32.25 -27.75 9.44
C MET A 256 -33.10 -26.56 9.09
N ALA A 257 -33.12 -25.57 9.96
CA ALA A 257 -33.77 -24.31 9.72
C ALA A 257 -32.83 -23.18 10.19
N GLU A 258 -32.80 -22.11 9.44
CA GLU A 258 -32.00 -20.93 9.78
C GLU A 258 -32.86 -19.67 9.61
N PHE A 259 -32.73 -18.77 10.58
CA PHE A 259 -33.33 -17.44 10.50
C PHE A 259 -32.26 -16.40 10.84
N ASN A 260 -32.12 -15.41 9.96
CA ASN A 260 -31.19 -14.30 10.09
C ASN A 260 -31.94 -12.97 10.03
N VAL A 261 -31.51 -12.01 10.81
CA VAL A 261 -31.96 -10.63 10.70
C VAL A 261 -30.78 -9.69 10.85
N GLY A 262 -30.62 -8.77 9.92
CA GLY A 262 -29.68 -7.67 9.98
C GLY A 262 -30.43 -6.36 10.16
N TYR A 263 -29.92 -5.48 11.03
CA TYR A 263 -30.35 -4.09 11.15
C TYR A 263 -29.11 -3.22 11.03
N ASN A 264 -28.92 -2.65 9.84
CA ASN A 264 -27.67 -2.00 9.47
C ASN A 264 -27.91 -0.52 9.20
N GLY A 265 -26.96 0.32 9.63
CA GLY A 265 -26.99 1.76 9.42
C GLY A 265 -25.67 2.28 8.85
N SER A 266 -25.76 3.23 7.93
CA SER A 266 -24.61 3.89 7.32
C SER A 266 -24.78 5.40 7.29
N GLU A 267 -23.72 6.14 7.59
CA GLU A 267 -23.69 7.61 7.49
C GLU A 267 -23.80 8.12 6.04
N ASN A 268 -23.67 7.24 5.05
CA ASN A 268 -23.79 7.60 3.63
C ASN A 268 -25.24 7.94 3.21
N PHE A 269 -26.21 7.63 4.06
CA PHE A 269 -27.63 7.89 3.80
C PHE A 269 -28.15 9.05 4.67
N ALA A 270 -29.21 9.70 4.22
CA ALA A 270 -29.92 10.71 5.01
C ALA A 270 -30.39 10.12 6.35
N SER A 271 -30.53 10.95 7.36
CA SER A 271 -30.75 10.52 8.76
C SER A 271 -31.97 9.62 8.95
N ASP A 272 -33.00 9.83 8.15
CA ASP A 272 -34.26 9.08 8.13
C ASP A 272 -34.20 7.76 7.34
N LEU A 273 -33.19 7.62 6.47
CA LEU A 273 -32.99 6.44 5.60
C LEU A 273 -31.73 5.63 5.96
N ARG A 274 -31.08 5.95 7.07
CA ARG A 274 -29.79 5.35 7.47
C ARG A 274 -29.86 3.88 7.82
N PHE A 275 -31.00 3.42 8.33
CA PHE A 275 -31.15 2.09 8.85
C PHE A 275 -32.09 1.24 8.00
N SER A 276 -31.71 0.00 7.79
CA SER A 276 -32.50 -0.96 7.03
C SER A 276 -32.58 -2.32 7.72
N TYR A 277 -33.74 -2.95 7.62
CA TYR A 277 -33.97 -4.34 8.05
C TYR A 277 -33.76 -5.30 6.89
N LEU A 278 -33.00 -6.37 7.15
CA LEU A 278 -32.60 -7.37 6.18
C LEU A 278 -32.87 -8.78 6.74
N PRO A 279 -34.12 -9.28 6.70
CA PRO A 279 -34.44 -10.63 7.13
C PRO A 279 -34.12 -11.65 6.05
N ALA A 280 -33.68 -12.85 6.47
CA ALA A 280 -33.47 -14.01 5.61
C ALA A 280 -33.81 -15.30 6.35
N GLY A 281 -34.33 -16.32 5.64
CA GLY A 281 -34.65 -17.62 6.19
C GLY A 281 -34.38 -18.73 5.19
N SER A 282 -34.00 -19.90 5.65
CA SER A 282 -33.73 -21.09 4.86
C SER A 282 -34.10 -22.36 5.63
#